data_274d4db74ac432648d9b8e0b85e27572
#
_entry.id   274d4db74ac432648d9b8e0b85e27572
#
_cell.length_a   1.000
_cell.length_b   1.000
_cell.length_c   1.000
_cell.angle_alpha   90.00
_cell.angle_beta   90.00
_cell.angle_gamma   90.00
#
_symmetry.space_group_name_H-M   'P 1'
#
loop_
_entity.id
_entity.type
_entity.pdbx_description
1 polymer ?
#
loop_
_entity_poly.entity_id
_entity_poly.type
_entity_poly.pdbx_seq_one_letter_code
_entity_poly.pdbx_strand_id
1 'polypeptide(L)'
;GRFSLESDQLSDAAQKILKDFFGYFYDVVFCTAHFHLKELSSPMYSRRELAKDYFKGKNKKIRRICPVCLNMISNGETDEEVEHYFPKSRYPCLCLHPYNLYFCCSACRSRLKGRKSPLKGKQRNIGSIFLPYLETVKDQVQLEFENPGNKDSEVVSLLPVLEADPDTGEKIKEFDRLFSLEERWSGQLEEYYMSLYSRYQEKIKERSGKMSLEQLEEWMKE
;
A
#
# COMPACT_ATOMS: atom_id res chain seq x y z
N GLY A 1 22.23 13.96 -20.95
CA GLY A 1 21.86 12.62 -21.34
C GLY A 1 20.71 12.12 -20.47
N ARG A 2 19.59 11.66 -21.07
CA ARG A 2 18.49 11.03 -20.33
C ARG A 2 18.96 9.63 -19.93
N PHE A 3 19.20 9.39 -18.67
CA PHE A 3 19.37 8.04 -18.16
C PHE A 3 18.00 7.36 -18.16
N SER A 4 17.84 6.30 -18.94
CA SER A 4 16.71 5.42 -18.82
C SER A 4 16.99 4.45 -17.67
N LEU A 5 16.14 4.46 -16.64
CA LEU A 5 16.21 3.49 -15.53
C LEU A 5 15.72 2.10 -15.96
N GLU A 6 15.12 1.99 -17.15
CA GLU A 6 14.60 0.73 -17.66
C GLU A 6 15.61 0.00 -18.52
N SER A 7 15.65 -1.31 -18.36
CA SER A 7 16.52 -2.18 -19.14
C SER A 7 16.04 -2.39 -20.58
N ASP A 8 14.82 -1.96 -20.93
CA ASP A 8 14.20 -2.24 -22.24
C ASP A 8 14.95 -1.66 -23.44
N GLN A 9 15.85 -0.69 -23.20
CA GLN A 9 16.69 -0.08 -24.26
C GLN A 9 18.02 -0.79 -24.45
N LEU A 10 18.31 -1.79 -23.63
CA LEU A 10 19.52 -2.59 -23.70
C LEU A 10 19.29 -3.85 -24.53
N SER A 11 20.35 -4.40 -25.09
CA SER A 11 20.29 -5.73 -25.71
C SER A 11 19.87 -6.79 -24.68
N ASP A 12 19.23 -7.87 -25.13
CA ASP A 12 18.78 -8.96 -24.26
C ASP A 12 19.91 -9.54 -23.40
N ALA A 13 21.11 -9.65 -23.96
CA ALA A 13 22.28 -10.10 -23.23
C ALA A 13 22.68 -9.15 -22.10
N ALA A 14 22.68 -7.83 -22.36
CA ALA A 14 22.98 -6.84 -21.35
C ALA A 14 21.88 -6.78 -20.26
N GLN A 15 20.60 -6.88 -20.65
CA GLN A 15 19.49 -6.97 -19.70
C GLN A 15 19.63 -8.19 -18.79
N LYS A 16 20.00 -9.34 -19.35
CA LYS A 16 20.21 -10.56 -18.58
C LYS A 16 21.34 -10.40 -17.58
N ILE A 17 22.49 -9.88 -18.00
CA ILE A 17 23.64 -9.63 -17.11
C ILE A 17 23.25 -8.71 -15.96
N LEU A 18 22.56 -7.61 -16.21
CA LEU A 18 22.12 -6.69 -15.17
C LEU A 18 21.13 -7.35 -14.19
N LYS A 19 20.18 -8.12 -14.70
CA LYS A 19 19.20 -8.83 -13.87
C LYS A 19 19.88 -9.88 -13.00
N ASP A 20 20.80 -10.66 -13.58
CA ASP A 20 21.53 -11.68 -12.84
C ASP A 20 22.44 -11.05 -11.78
N PHE A 21 23.16 -9.99 -12.12
CA PHE A 21 24.06 -9.29 -11.20
C PHE A 21 23.31 -8.67 -10.02
N PHE A 22 22.34 -7.78 -10.28
CA PHE A 22 21.60 -7.12 -9.23
C PHE A 22 20.68 -8.08 -8.49
N GLY A 23 20.12 -9.08 -9.19
CA GLY A 23 19.34 -10.15 -8.59
C GLY A 23 20.14 -10.96 -7.58
N TYR A 24 21.37 -11.31 -7.88
CA TYR A 24 22.27 -12.00 -6.95
C TYR A 24 22.50 -11.18 -5.66
N PHE A 25 22.76 -9.89 -5.80
CA PHE A 25 22.93 -9.04 -4.62
C PHE A 25 21.66 -8.96 -3.77
N TYR A 26 20.49 -8.87 -4.39
CA TYR A 26 19.22 -8.82 -3.66
C TYR A 26 18.83 -10.17 -3.05
N ASP A 27 18.88 -11.25 -3.85
CA ASP A 27 18.34 -12.55 -3.46
C ASP A 27 19.31 -13.33 -2.56
N VAL A 28 20.63 -13.10 -2.67
CA VAL A 28 21.66 -13.82 -1.93
C VAL A 28 22.33 -12.90 -0.91
N VAL A 29 23.01 -11.85 -1.35
CA VAL A 29 23.86 -11.03 -0.47
C VAL A 29 23.04 -10.26 0.56
N PHE A 30 21.97 -9.61 0.14
CA PHE A 30 21.08 -8.85 1.03
C PHE A 30 20.28 -9.73 1.99
N CYS A 31 20.16 -11.03 1.69
CA CYS A 31 19.53 -12.01 2.60
C CYS A 31 20.49 -12.56 3.65
N THR A 32 21.81 -12.36 3.49
CA THR A 32 22.79 -12.88 4.46
C THR A 32 22.84 -12.01 5.71
N ALA A 33 23.04 -12.65 6.87
CA ALA A 33 23.13 -11.95 8.16
C ALA A 33 24.35 -11.02 8.28
N HIS A 34 25.26 -11.06 7.32
CA HIS A 34 26.53 -10.33 7.33
C HIS A 34 26.65 -9.28 6.23
N PHE A 35 25.55 -8.93 5.59
CA PHE A 35 25.56 -7.85 4.60
C PHE A 35 25.76 -6.50 5.29
N HIS A 36 26.94 -5.94 5.16
CA HIS A 36 27.30 -4.65 5.72
C HIS A 36 27.28 -3.57 4.64
N LEU A 37 26.32 -2.68 4.69
CA LEU A 37 26.41 -1.39 4.02
C LEU A 37 27.20 -0.44 4.94
N LYS A 38 28.52 -0.53 4.93
CA LYS A 38 29.43 0.29 5.75
C LYS A 38 29.18 1.79 5.65
N GLU A 39 28.70 2.22 4.51
CA GLU A 39 28.48 3.65 4.20
C GLU A 39 27.15 4.20 4.71
N LEU A 40 26.22 3.36 5.17
CA LEU A 40 24.93 3.78 5.71
C LEU A 40 24.89 3.79 7.24
N SER A 41 26.03 3.88 7.91
CA SER A 41 26.19 4.07 9.36
C SER A 41 25.51 3.01 10.27
N SER A 42 25.06 1.88 9.75
CA SER A 42 24.51 0.78 10.54
C SER A 42 25.37 -0.48 10.40
N PRO A 43 25.72 -1.16 11.50
CA PRO A 43 26.68 -2.24 11.48
C PRO A 43 26.23 -3.51 10.76
N MET A 44 24.94 -3.74 10.60
CA MET A 44 24.41 -4.89 9.84
C MET A 44 23.02 -4.59 9.31
N TYR A 45 22.84 -4.62 8.00
CA TYR A 45 21.55 -4.33 7.38
C TYR A 45 21.20 -5.43 6.38
N SER A 46 20.46 -6.43 6.85
CA SER A 46 19.87 -7.46 6.00
C SER A 46 18.41 -7.14 5.73
N ARG A 47 17.83 -7.82 4.74
CA ARG A 47 16.38 -7.75 4.45
C ARG A 47 15.54 -8.02 5.71
N ARG A 48 15.97 -8.96 6.55
CA ARG A 48 15.31 -9.29 7.80
C ARG A 48 15.37 -8.17 8.84
N GLU A 49 16.52 -7.49 8.95
CA GLU A 49 16.65 -6.35 9.87
C GLU A 49 15.85 -5.16 9.39
N LEU A 50 15.84 -4.89 8.08
CA LEU A 50 14.97 -3.88 7.47
C LEU A 50 13.49 -4.13 7.82
N ALA A 51 13.02 -5.38 7.69
CA ALA A 51 11.65 -5.76 8.05
C ALA A 51 11.37 -5.55 9.54
N LYS A 52 12.27 -5.99 10.40
CA LYS A 52 12.12 -5.81 11.86
C LYS A 52 12.03 -4.35 12.25
N ASP A 53 12.90 -3.50 11.71
CA ASP A 53 12.92 -2.07 12.03
C ASP A 53 11.64 -1.38 11.55
N TYR A 54 11.15 -1.75 10.37
CA TYR A 54 9.91 -1.23 9.83
C TYR A 54 8.70 -1.54 10.73
N PHE A 55 8.55 -2.81 11.13
CA PHE A 55 7.39 -3.24 11.92
C PHE A 55 7.50 -2.88 13.41
N LYS A 56 8.68 -2.80 13.97
CA LYS A 56 8.86 -2.47 15.40
C LYS A 56 8.62 -1.00 15.72
N GLY A 57 8.85 -0.08 14.79
CA GLY A 57 8.71 1.35 14.98
C GLY A 57 9.41 1.91 16.21
N LYS A 58 9.50 3.23 16.35
CA LYS A 58 10.16 3.93 17.48
C LYS A 58 9.62 3.55 18.88
N ASN A 59 8.37 3.10 18.97
CA ASN A 59 7.69 2.81 20.24
C ASN A 59 7.63 1.31 20.59
N LYS A 60 8.42 0.46 19.95
CA LYS A 60 8.45 -0.99 20.13
C LYS A 60 7.08 -1.70 19.98
N LYS A 61 6.04 -1.01 19.57
CA LYS A 61 4.75 -1.61 19.22
C LYS A 61 4.82 -2.14 17.78
N ILE A 62 4.52 -3.41 17.62
CA ILE A 62 4.47 -4.05 16.30
C ILE A 62 3.35 -3.39 15.48
N ARG A 63 3.71 -2.74 14.40
CA ARG A 63 2.74 -2.20 13.45
C ARG A 63 2.32 -3.32 12.51
N ARG A 64 1.15 -3.88 12.76
CA ARG A 64 0.55 -4.92 11.89
C ARG A 64 -0.44 -4.32 10.89
N ILE A 65 -0.12 -3.16 10.35
CA ILE A 65 -0.98 -2.47 9.39
C ILE A 65 -0.18 -2.32 8.11
N CYS A 66 -0.76 -2.77 7.00
CA CYS A 66 -0.18 -2.56 5.69
C CYS A 66 -0.16 -1.06 5.37
N PRO A 67 1.00 -0.47 5.07
CA PRO A 67 1.09 0.97 4.80
C PRO A 67 0.44 1.38 3.48
N VAL A 68 0.11 0.41 2.63
CA VAL A 68 -0.52 0.66 1.33
C VAL A 68 -2.04 0.68 1.45
N CYS A 69 -2.64 -0.37 2.04
CA CYS A 69 -4.09 -0.53 2.07
C CYS A 69 -4.69 -0.38 3.47
N LEU A 70 -3.88 -0.09 4.46
CA LEU A 70 -4.25 0.09 5.86
C LEU A 70 -4.87 -1.14 6.55
N ASN A 71 -4.94 -2.28 5.86
CA ASN A 71 -5.43 -3.52 6.45
C ASN A 71 -4.45 -4.11 7.44
N MET A 72 -4.97 -4.87 8.38
CA MET A 72 -4.15 -5.64 9.28
C MET A 72 -3.39 -6.74 8.52
N ILE A 73 -2.12 -6.88 8.84
CA ILE A 73 -1.27 -7.98 8.36
C ILE A 73 -1.41 -9.12 9.35
N SER A 74 -1.82 -10.31 8.88
CA SER A 74 -2.02 -11.48 9.74
C SER A 74 -0.70 -12.06 10.27
N ASN A 75 -0.78 -12.74 11.42
CA ASN A 75 0.38 -13.27 12.15
C ASN A 75 1.23 -14.32 11.40
N GLY A 76 0.82 -14.76 10.24
CA GLY A 76 1.56 -15.73 9.42
C GLY A 76 2.13 -15.13 8.14
N GLU A 77 1.86 -13.86 7.87
CA GLU A 77 2.50 -13.16 6.76
C GLU A 77 3.92 -12.81 7.20
N THR A 78 4.88 -13.32 6.46
CA THR A 78 6.28 -13.31 6.85
C THR A 78 6.81 -11.89 6.97
N ASP A 79 7.40 -11.58 8.12
CA ASP A 79 8.10 -10.32 8.43
C ASP A 79 9.31 -10.06 7.51
N GLU A 80 9.51 -10.91 6.50
CA GLU A 80 10.71 -10.91 5.65
C GLU A 80 10.43 -10.51 4.21
N GLU A 81 9.16 -10.24 3.85
CA GLU A 81 8.79 -9.97 2.47
C GLU A 81 8.82 -8.49 2.13
N VAL A 82 9.93 -8.08 1.57
CA VAL A 82 10.15 -6.75 1.01
C VAL A 82 9.70 -6.74 -0.45
N GLU A 83 8.90 -5.79 -0.83
CA GLU A 83 8.44 -5.60 -2.20
C GLU A 83 9.17 -4.42 -2.86
N HIS A 84 9.26 -4.47 -4.18
CA HIS A 84 9.85 -3.41 -4.99
C HIS A 84 8.77 -2.52 -5.60
N TYR A 85 8.81 -1.22 -5.30
CA TYR A 85 7.90 -0.27 -5.92
C TYR A 85 8.08 -0.23 -7.44
N PHE A 86 9.34 -0.10 -7.91
CA PHE A 86 9.74 -0.35 -9.28
C PHE A 86 10.18 -1.81 -9.43
N PRO A 87 9.46 -2.64 -10.20
CA PRO A 87 9.74 -4.07 -10.28
C PRO A 87 11.19 -4.38 -10.69
N LYS A 88 11.89 -5.23 -9.94
CA LYS A 88 13.28 -5.60 -10.22
C LYS A 88 13.50 -6.20 -11.61
N SER A 89 12.47 -6.81 -12.18
CA SER A 89 12.52 -7.36 -13.54
C SER A 89 12.64 -6.31 -14.64
N ARG A 90 12.17 -5.07 -14.39
CA ARG A 90 12.25 -3.94 -15.32
C ARG A 90 13.30 -2.91 -14.92
N TYR A 91 13.55 -2.79 -13.62
CA TYR A 91 14.46 -1.81 -13.03
C TYR A 91 15.50 -2.50 -12.14
N PRO A 92 16.35 -3.36 -12.71
CA PRO A 92 17.29 -4.16 -11.92
C PRO A 92 18.22 -3.28 -11.08
N CYS A 93 18.67 -2.13 -11.58
CA CYS A 93 19.54 -1.21 -10.86
C CYS A 93 18.92 -0.61 -9.58
N LEU A 94 17.58 -0.65 -9.45
CA LEU A 94 16.87 -0.16 -8.29
C LEU A 94 16.56 -1.24 -7.25
N CYS A 95 16.95 -2.50 -7.49
CA CYS A 95 16.51 -3.60 -6.64
C CYS A 95 17.05 -3.54 -5.20
N LEU A 96 18.17 -2.85 -4.97
CA LEU A 96 18.74 -2.62 -3.65
C LEU A 96 18.54 -1.19 -3.13
N HIS A 97 17.89 -0.35 -3.92
CA HIS A 97 17.70 1.04 -3.53
C HIS A 97 16.70 1.16 -2.37
N PRO A 98 17.05 1.75 -1.21
CA PRO A 98 16.19 1.76 -0.03
C PRO A 98 14.79 2.34 -0.30
N TYR A 99 14.70 3.41 -1.08
CA TYR A 99 13.43 4.04 -1.44
C TYR A 99 12.59 3.25 -2.45
N ASN A 100 13.14 2.17 -2.99
CA ASN A 100 12.42 1.24 -3.83
C ASN A 100 11.85 0.04 -3.06
N LEU A 101 12.29 -0.14 -1.82
CA LEU A 101 11.93 -1.27 -0.98
C LEU A 101 10.85 -0.86 0.02
N TYR A 102 9.73 -1.56 0.04
CA TYR A 102 8.65 -1.29 0.99
C TYR A 102 8.01 -2.59 1.48
N PHE A 103 7.32 -2.49 2.60
CA PHE A 103 6.60 -3.61 3.20
C PHE A 103 5.12 -3.45 2.95
N CYS A 104 4.45 -4.54 2.59
CA CYS A 104 3.01 -4.54 2.42
C CYS A 104 2.45 -5.94 2.64
N CYS A 105 1.13 -6.04 2.79
CA CYS A 105 0.47 -7.34 2.88
C CYS A 105 0.60 -8.14 1.58
N SER A 106 0.43 -9.46 1.66
CA SER A 106 0.51 -10.39 0.53
C SER A 106 -0.42 -10.02 -0.63
N ALA A 107 -1.61 -9.50 -0.32
CA ALA A 107 -2.56 -9.03 -1.33
C ALA A 107 -2.00 -7.85 -2.14
N CYS A 108 -1.47 -6.82 -1.48
CA CYS A 108 -0.87 -5.66 -2.15
C CYS A 108 0.35 -6.08 -2.98
N ARG A 109 1.17 -6.98 -2.47
CA ARG A 109 2.37 -7.45 -3.13
C ARG A 109 2.06 -8.30 -4.37
N SER A 110 1.42 -9.44 -4.17
CA SER A 110 1.37 -10.50 -5.18
C SER A 110 0.19 -10.38 -6.12
N ARG A 111 -1.01 -10.12 -5.56
CA ARG A 111 -2.25 -10.11 -6.35
C ARG A 111 -2.48 -8.79 -7.07
N LEU A 112 -2.23 -7.67 -6.42
CA LEU A 112 -2.59 -6.35 -6.95
C LEU A 112 -1.44 -5.74 -7.73
N LYS A 113 -0.34 -5.42 -7.07
CA LYS A 113 0.80 -4.82 -7.74
C LYS A 113 1.55 -5.82 -8.62
N GLY A 114 2.01 -6.93 -8.05
CA GLY A 114 2.80 -7.92 -8.78
C GLY A 114 3.94 -7.27 -9.57
N ARG A 115 4.00 -7.54 -10.88
CA ARG A 115 5.00 -6.97 -11.80
C ARG A 115 4.59 -5.64 -12.44
N LYS A 116 3.47 -5.03 -12.01
CA LYS A 116 3.06 -3.74 -12.55
C LYS A 116 4.10 -2.67 -12.23
N SER A 117 4.43 -1.84 -13.22
CA SER A 117 5.28 -0.65 -13.00
C SER A 117 4.43 0.52 -12.55
N PRO A 118 4.90 1.35 -11.62
CA PRO A 118 4.25 2.62 -11.31
C PRO A 118 4.27 3.59 -12.50
N LEU A 119 5.26 3.49 -13.38
CA LEU A 119 5.32 4.28 -14.60
C LEU A 119 4.52 3.60 -15.73
N LYS A 120 3.63 4.36 -16.38
CA LYS A 120 2.73 3.87 -17.44
C LYS A 120 3.00 4.61 -18.76
N GLY A 121 2.86 3.86 -19.87
CA GLY A 121 2.90 4.43 -21.21
C GLY A 121 4.29 4.84 -21.69
N LYS A 122 4.30 5.57 -22.83
CA LYS A 122 5.54 6.06 -23.47
C LYS A 122 6.09 7.34 -22.83
N GLN A 123 5.21 8.18 -22.28
CA GLN A 123 5.58 9.37 -21.50
C GLN A 123 5.64 8.99 -20.03
N ARG A 124 6.76 8.43 -19.62
CA ARG A 124 7.00 8.00 -18.26
C ARG A 124 7.47 9.16 -17.41
N ASN A 125 6.53 9.88 -16.83
CA ASN A 125 6.84 11.00 -15.95
C ASN A 125 6.86 10.53 -14.49
N ILE A 126 8.00 10.67 -13.85
CA ILE A 126 8.16 10.39 -12.41
C ILE A 126 7.31 11.32 -11.55
N GLY A 127 7.02 12.52 -12.01
CA GLY A 127 6.14 13.46 -11.31
C GLY A 127 4.68 13.00 -11.19
N SER A 128 4.24 12.06 -12.05
CA SER A 128 2.86 11.53 -12.03
C SER A 128 2.65 10.32 -11.12
N ILE A 129 3.62 9.99 -10.26
CA ILE A 129 3.53 8.87 -9.33
C ILE A 129 3.90 9.31 -7.91
N PHE A 130 3.29 8.67 -6.91
CA PHE A 130 3.76 8.80 -5.54
C PHE A 130 5.08 8.06 -5.35
N LEU A 131 6.03 8.73 -4.72
CA LEU A 131 7.30 8.15 -4.29
C LEU A 131 7.19 7.86 -2.77
N PRO A 132 6.99 6.61 -2.34
CA PRO A 132 6.48 6.27 -1.00
C PRO A 132 7.27 6.84 0.19
N TYR A 133 8.55 7.15 0.02
CA TYR A 133 9.39 7.67 1.10
C TYR A 133 9.79 9.14 0.91
N LEU A 134 9.44 9.73 -0.22
CA LEU A 134 9.85 11.10 -0.58
C LEU A 134 8.70 12.08 -0.56
N GLU A 135 7.47 11.58 -0.61
CA GLU A 135 6.26 12.39 -0.68
C GLU A 135 5.28 12.02 0.43
N THR A 136 4.50 13.01 0.82
CA THR A 136 3.36 12.82 1.73
C THR A 136 2.09 13.28 1.02
N VAL A 137 1.01 12.55 1.26
CA VAL A 137 -0.32 12.89 0.73
C VAL A 137 -1.23 13.53 1.77
N LYS A 138 -0.70 13.77 2.98
CA LYS A 138 -1.48 14.09 4.17
C LYS A 138 -2.60 15.10 3.92
N ASP A 139 -2.33 16.21 3.30
CA ASP A 139 -3.29 17.29 3.14
C ASP A 139 -3.72 17.48 1.66
N GLN A 140 -3.43 16.49 0.80
CA GLN A 140 -3.69 16.57 -0.64
C GLN A 140 -4.71 15.55 -1.15
N VAL A 141 -5.07 14.57 -0.32
CA VAL A 141 -5.98 13.49 -0.68
C VAL A 141 -7.10 13.39 0.34
N GLN A 142 -8.33 13.30 -0.13
CA GLN A 142 -9.52 13.06 0.66
C GLN A 142 -10.21 11.77 0.23
N LEU A 143 -10.96 11.19 1.16
CA LEU A 143 -11.87 10.08 0.89
C LEU A 143 -13.27 10.64 0.76
N GLU A 144 -13.94 10.32 -0.31
CA GLU A 144 -15.38 10.59 -0.48
C GLU A 144 -16.13 9.27 -0.37
N PHE A 145 -17.26 9.33 0.33
CA PHE A 145 -18.14 8.19 0.54
C PHE A 145 -19.46 8.49 -0.16
N GLU A 146 -19.76 7.73 -1.19
CA GLU A 146 -21.03 7.81 -1.87
C GLU A 146 -21.91 6.63 -1.46
N ASN A 147 -23.13 6.96 -1.01
CA ASN A 147 -24.20 5.96 -0.90
C ASN A 147 -25.12 6.16 -2.10
N PRO A 148 -25.06 5.31 -3.14
CA PRO A 148 -25.86 5.46 -4.35
C PRO A 148 -27.36 5.20 -4.16
N GLY A 149 -27.86 5.31 -2.93
CA GLY A 149 -29.29 5.50 -2.58
C GLY A 149 -30.24 4.33 -2.83
N ASN A 150 -29.92 3.39 -3.68
CA ASN A 150 -30.72 2.21 -3.99
C ASN A 150 -29.90 1.00 -4.45
N LYS A 151 -28.60 1.05 -4.28
CA LYS A 151 -27.71 -0.09 -4.54
C LYS A 151 -27.04 -0.46 -3.22
N ASP A 152 -27.03 -1.73 -2.93
CA ASP A 152 -26.52 -2.30 -1.68
C ASP A 152 -24.98 -2.18 -1.51
N SER A 153 -24.35 -1.18 -2.11
CA SER A 153 -22.89 -0.99 -2.05
C SER A 153 -22.52 0.47 -1.82
N GLU A 154 -21.78 0.71 -0.76
CA GLU A 154 -21.09 1.98 -0.53
C GLU A 154 -19.84 2.06 -1.41
N VAL A 155 -19.60 3.22 -2.02
CA VAL A 155 -18.44 3.47 -2.87
C VAL A 155 -17.50 4.43 -2.17
N VAL A 156 -16.25 4.07 -2.09
CA VAL A 156 -15.16 4.94 -1.62
C VAL A 156 -14.40 5.46 -2.83
N SER A 157 -14.27 6.76 -2.91
CA SER A 157 -13.45 7.41 -3.93
C SER A 157 -12.27 8.15 -3.30
N LEU A 158 -11.13 8.06 -3.95
CA LEU A 158 -9.92 8.80 -3.62
C LEU A 158 -9.84 10.04 -4.50
N LEU A 159 -9.94 11.21 -3.89
CA LEU A 159 -9.97 12.47 -4.63
C LEU A 159 -8.86 13.42 -4.16
N PRO A 160 -8.30 14.25 -5.06
CA PRO A 160 -7.48 15.36 -4.65
C PRO A 160 -8.32 16.40 -3.93
N VAL A 161 -7.79 17.02 -2.89
CA VAL A 161 -8.40 18.22 -2.29
C VAL A 161 -8.33 19.40 -3.27
N LEU A 162 -9.19 20.40 -3.11
CA LEU A 162 -9.29 21.55 -4.03
C LEU A 162 -7.96 22.32 -4.18
N GLU A 163 -7.15 22.36 -3.14
CA GLU A 163 -5.87 23.08 -3.09
C GLU A 163 -4.66 22.16 -3.36
N ALA A 164 -4.91 20.94 -3.82
CA ALA A 164 -3.84 19.98 -4.11
C ALA A 164 -2.98 20.43 -5.29
N ASP A 165 -1.72 19.96 -5.28
CA ASP A 165 -0.83 20.06 -6.43
C ASP A 165 -1.52 19.49 -7.69
N PRO A 166 -1.42 20.16 -8.85
CA PRO A 166 -2.07 19.73 -10.10
C PRO A 166 -1.82 18.29 -10.51
N ASP A 167 -0.63 17.76 -10.19
CA ASP A 167 -0.28 16.36 -10.50
C ASP A 167 -0.87 15.35 -9.54
N THR A 168 -1.47 15.77 -8.42
CA THR A 168 -1.99 14.87 -7.37
C THR A 168 -3.06 13.92 -7.89
N GLY A 169 -3.96 14.40 -8.76
CA GLY A 169 -4.99 13.56 -9.36
C GLY A 169 -4.42 12.39 -10.18
N GLU A 170 -3.37 12.64 -10.95
CA GLU A 170 -2.68 11.57 -11.69
C GLU A 170 -1.94 10.60 -10.76
N LYS A 171 -1.30 11.11 -9.71
CA LYS A 171 -0.62 10.29 -8.69
C LYS A 171 -1.60 9.34 -7.99
N ILE A 172 -2.78 9.84 -7.63
CA ILE A 172 -3.86 9.04 -7.01
C ILE A 172 -4.30 7.93 -7.95
N LYS A 173 -4.63 8.26 -9.20
CA LYS A 173 -5.07 7.29 -10.20
C LYS A 173 -4.03 6.20 -10.45
N GLU A 174 -2.75 6.57 -10.58
CA GLU A 174 -1.69 5.60 -10.78
C GLU A 174 -1.45 4.73 -9.54
N PHE A 175 -1.61 5.28 -8.34
CA PHE A 175 -1.50 4.52 -7.10
C PHE A 175 -2.67 3.54 -6.93
N ASP A 176 -3.90 4.00 -7.20
CA ASP A 176 -5.07 3.12 -7.20
C ASP A 176 -4.97 2.01 -8.26
N ARG A 177 -4.52 2.34 -9.47
CA ARG A 177 -4.26 1.35 -10.51
C ARG A 177 -3.32 0.22 -10.07
N LEU A 178 -2.35 0.53 -9.21
CA LEU A 178 -1.42 -0.47 -8.69
C LEU A 178 -2.06 -1.37 -7.62
N PHE A 179 -2.90 -0.81 -6.77
CA PHE A 179 -3.31 -1.44 -5.52
C PHE A 179 -4.81 -1.64 -5.38
N SER A 180 -5.63 -1.13 -6.32
CA SER A 180 -7.11 -1.19 -6.30
C SER A 180 -7.67 -0.78 -4.92
N LEU A 181 -7.27 0.39 -4.44
CA LEU A 181 -7.61 0.83 -3.08
C LEU A 181 -9.08 1.20 -2.96
N GLU A 182 -9.62 1.92 -3.96
CA GLU A 182 -11.04 2.32 -3.99
C GLU A 182 -11.96 1.10 -3.92
N GLU A 183 -11.74 0.09 -4.79
CA GLU A 183 -12.51 -1.15 -4.80
C GLU A 183 -12.40 -1.90 -3.46
N ARG A 184 -11.21 -1.98 -2.91
CA ARG A 184 -10.97 -2.72 -1.66
C ARG A 184 -11.55 -2.04 -0.45
N TRP A 185 -11.43 -0.72 -0.35
CA TRP A 185 -11.99 0.04 0.75
C TRP A 185 -13.51 0.11 0.69
N SER A 186 -14.09 0.19 -0.53
CA SER A 186 -15.53 0.06 -0.72
C SER A 186 -16.05 -1.27 -0.18
N GLY A 187 -15.44 -2.40 -0.57
CA GLY A 187 -15.82 -3.71 -0.05
C GLY A 187 -15.64 -3.85 1.47
N GLN A 188 -14.61 -3.25 2.05
CA GLN A 188 -14.39 -3.28 3.51
C GLN A 188 -15.42 -2.44 4.27
N LEU A 189 -15.78 -1.28 3.73
CA LEU A 189 -16.83 -0.45 4.32
C LEU A 189 -18.16 -1.15 4.29
N GLU A 190 -18.50 -1.82 3.18
CA GLU A 190 -19.71 -2.62 3.06
C GLU A 190 -19.77 -3.71 4.14
N GLU A 191 -18.70 -4.50 4.29
CA GLU A 191 -18.60 -5.51 5.34
C GLU A 191 -18.75 -4.92 6.75
N TYR A 192 -18.09 -3.78 7.00
CA TYR A 192 -18.15 -3.10 8.28
C TYR A 192 -19.55 -2.54 8.56
N TYR A 193 -20.17 -1.92 7.56
CA TYR A 193 -21.53 -1.39 7.64
C TYR A 193 -22.53 -2.50 7.95
N MET A 194 -22.49 -3.62 7.21
CA MET A 194 -23.36 -4.77 7.44
C MET A 194 -23.17 -5.37 8.84
N SER A 195 -21.94 -5.42 9.33
CA SER A 195 -21.66 -5.86 10.70
C SER A 195 -22.26 -4.91 11.75
N LEU A 196 -22.10 -3.60 11.57
CA LEU A 196 -22.70 -2.61 12.45
C LEU A 196 -24.21 -2.65 12.41
N TYR A 197 -24.80 -2.73 11.23
CA TYR A 197 -26.23 -2.84 11.03
C TYR A 197 -26.83 -4.06 11.73
N SER A 198 -26.21 -5.24 11.57
CA SER A 198 -26.65 -6.46 12.25
C SER A 198 -26.60 -6.31 13.77
N ARG A 199 -25.53 -5.76 14.32
CA ARG A 199 -25.38 -5.50 15.77
C ARG A 199 -26.40 -4.49 16.28
N TYR A 200 -26.72 -3.48 15.47
CA TYR A 200 -27.74 -2.49 15.79
C TYR A 200 -29.13 -3.12 15.82
N GLN A 201 -29.47 -3.94 14.83
CA GLN A 201 -30.72 -4.70 14.78
C GLN A 201 -30.90 -5.64 15.98
N GLU A 202 -29.84 -6.33 16.40
CA GLU A 202 -29.86 -7.15 17.60
C GLU A 202 -30.17 -6.33 18.87
N LYS A 203 -29.49 -5.18 19.02
CA LYS A 203 -29.76 -4.27 20.15
C LYS A 203 -31.17 -3.71 20.16
N ILE A 204 -31.71 -3.36 18.98
CA ILE A 204 -33.12 -2.93 18.88
C ILE A 204 -34.05 -4.06 19.34
N LYS A 205 -33.86 -5.29 18.85
CA LYS A 205 -34.67 -6.46 19.26
C LYS A 205 -34.58 -6.72 20.77
N GLU A 206 -33.41 -6.65 21.36
CA GLU A 206 -33.22 -6.81 22.80
C GLU A 206 -33.94 -5.73 23.61
N ARG A 207 -34.01 -4.49 23.11
CA ARG A 207 -34.64 -3.36 23.79
C ARG A 207 -36.12 -3.21 23.50
N SER A 208 -36.58 -3.54 22.29
CA SER A 208 -37.99 -3.46 21.90
C SER A 208 -38.91 -4.32 22.79
N GLY A 209 -38.38 -5.39 23.39
CA GLY A 209 -39.11 -6.17 24.40
C GLY A 209 -39.12 -5.53 25.82
N LYS A 210 -38.40 -4.43 26.05
CA LYS A 210 -38.19 -3.83 27.38
C LYS A 210 -38.53 -2.31 27.43
N MET A 211 -38.73 -1.69 26.31
CA MET A 211 -38.95 -0.23 26.16
C MET A 211 -40.23 0.06 25.40
N SER A 212 -40.90 1.17 25.70
CA SER A 212 -41.99 1.70 24.85
C SER A 212 -41.45 2.20 23.51
N LEU A 213 -42.31 2.35 22.51
CA LEU A 213 -41.95 2.89 21.20
C LEU A 213 -41.31 4.28 21.33
N GLU A 214 -41.85 5.17 22.19
CA GLU A 214 -41.34 6.51 22.43
C GLU A 214 -39.89 6.47 23.02
N GLN A 215 -39.64 5.60 23.96
CA GLN A 215 -38.33 5.41 24.54
C GLN A 215 -37.30 4.85 23.52
N LEU A 216 -37.78 4.04 22.60
CA LEU A 216 -36.93 3.48 21.52
C LEU A 216 -36.55 4.55 20.49
N GLU A 217 -37.50 5.41 20.13
CA GLU A 217 -37.27 6.56 19.24
C GLU A 217 -36.32 7.59 19.82
N GLU A 218 -36.40 7.84 21.14
CA GLU A 218 -35.50 8.75 21.83
C GLU A 218 -34.07 8.19 21.89
N TRP A 219 -33.93 6.89 22.16
CA TRP A 219 -32.65 6.22 22.17
C TRP A 219 -31.98 6.13 20.78
N MET A 220 -32.75 6.08 19.71
CA MET A 220 -32.23 6.09 18.32
C MET A 220 -31.71 7.46 17.87
N LYS A 221 -32.01 8.54 18.62
CA LYS A 221 -31.56 9.91 18.34
C LYS A 221 -30.23 10.26 19.03
N GLU A 222 -29.79 9.49 20.02
CA GLU A 222 -28.52 9.60 20.72
C GLU A 222 -27.40 8.79 19.98
#